data_1da323bf49b82461e3d96f858ed1d81b
#
_entry.id   1da323bf49b82461e3d96f858ed1d81b
#
_cell.length_a   1.000
_cell.length_b   1.000
_cell.length_c   1.000
_cell.angle_alpha   90.00
_cell.angle_beta   90.00
_cell.angle_gamma   90.00
#
_symmetry.space_group_name_H-M   'P 1'
#
loop_
_entity.id
_entity.type
_entity.pdbx_description
1 polymer ?
#
loop_
_entity_poly.entity_id
_entity_poly.type
_entity_poly.pdbx_seq_one_letter_code
_entity_poly.pdbx_strand_id
1 'polypeptide(L)'
;NGLWIKDINDDKTLMINAAGFSQNELIEAYISEFDKNYEIIRNIKSNKIDISKKKWVLESAEIYVGNNKIIENNLLLQTNYNYEIIQNLFSNMSSLSVFELIELRNNYKRLNYSLTEVDLQLIKLITFPIFFILMVIFSGIIMMNTKNLRSKNLKITIGLFFSVIIYYINNFF
;
A
#
# COMPACT_ATOMS: atom_id res chain seq x y z
N ASN A 1 0.84 14.46 -7.66
CA ASN A 1 0.63 13.32 -6.75
C ASN A 1 1.93 13.11 -5.97
N GLY A 2 2.05 13.75 -4.80
CA GLY A 2 3.21 13.62 -3.92
C GLY A 2 3.03 12.47 -2.93
N LEU A 3 4.14 12.02 -2.37
CA LEU A 3 4.22 11.03 -1.31
C LEU A 3 3.83 11.69 0.02
N TRP A 4 2.90 11.10 0.77
CA TRP A 4 2.52 11.55 2.10
C TRP A 4 2.79 10.46 3.12
N ILE A 5 3.53 10.78 4.17
CA ILE A 5 3.84 9.87 5.27
C ILE A 5 3.51 10.57 6.58
N LYS A 6 2.79 9.87 7.47
CA LYS A 6 2.62 10.27 8.85
C LYS A 6 3.45 9.36 9.74
N ASP A 7 4.37 9.91 10.50
CA ASP A 7 5.17 9.20 11.49
C ASP A 7 4.82 9.68 12.89
N ILE A 8 4.54 8.74 13.79
CA ILE A 8 4.18 9.03 15.18
C ILE A 8 5.27 8.45 16.05
N ASN A 9 6.05 9.31 16.67
CA ASN A 9 6.97 8.97 17.75
C ASN A 9 6.35 9.36 19.09
N ASP A 10 6.82 8.79 20.20
CA ASP A 10 6.22 8.89 21.53
C ASP A 10 5.80 10.31 21.94
N ASP A 11 6.53 11.33 21.51
CA ASP A 11 6.31 12.72 21.86
C ASP A 11 5.97 13.66 20.71
N LYS A 12 6.09 13.19 19.45
CA LYS A 12 6.00 14.04 18.27
C LYS A 12 5.32 13.34 17.12
N THR A 13 4.61 14.11 16.29
CA THR A 13 4.06 13.66 15.02
C THR A 13 4.78 14.36 13.88
N LEU A 14 5.32 13.59 12.95
CA LEU A 14 5.92 14.09 11.72
C LEU A 14 4.93 13.88 10.57
N MET A 15 4.63 14.95 9.84
CA MET A 15 3.91 14.91 8.58
C MET A 15 4.91 15.20 7.47
N ILE A 16 5.17 14.22 6.65
CA ILE A 16 6.19 14.27 5.60
C ILE A 16 5.48 14.26 4.25
N ASN A 17 5.77 15.25 3.44
CA ASN A 17 5.38 15.30 2.04
C ASN A 17 6.63 15.32 1.17
N ALA A 18 6.70 14.49 0.13
CA ALA A 18 7.78 14.51 -0.84
C ALA A 18 7.21 14.45 -2.26
N ALA A 19 7.88 15.09 -3.22
CA ALA A 19 7.48 15.04 -4.62
C ALA A 19 7.63 13.62 -5.20
N GLY A 20 8.62 12.87 -4.69
CA GLY A 20 8.87 11.49 -5.06
C GLY A 20 9.98 10.84 -4.24
N PHE A 21 10.29 9.59 -4.55
CA PHE A 21 11.44 8.90 -3.99
C PHE A 21 12.16 8.10 -5.08
N SER A 22 13.49 8.01 -4.99
CA SER A 22 14.33 7.27 -5.92
C SER A 22 15.62 6.86 -5.21
N GLN A 23 16.07 5.62 -5.40
CA GLN A 23 17.38 5.13 -4.95
C GLN A 23 17.73 5.48 -3.49
N ASN A 24 16.85 5.18 -2.55
CA ASN A 24 17.00 5.46 -1.12
C ASN A 24 16.91 6.95 -0.71
N GLU A 25 16.50 7.83 -1.60
CA GLU A 25 16.35 9.26 -1.33
C GLU A 25 14.90 9.73 -1.52
N LEU A 26 14.42 10.60 -0.63
CA LEU A 26 13.25 11.43 -0.88
C LEU A 26 13.67 12.71 -1.59
N ILE A 27 12.86 13.10 -2.58
CA ILE A 27 13.13 14.27 -3.43
C ILE A 27 12.12 15.35 -3.09
N GLU A 28 12.60 16.59 -2.92
CA GLU A 28 11.80 17.77 -2.62
C GLU A 28 10.84 17.53 -1.45
N ALA A 29 11.38 17.21 -0.29
CA ALA A 29 10.58 16.89 0.87
C ALA A 29 10.31 18.09 1.76
N TYR A 30 9.09 18.12 2.29
CA TYR A 30 8.61 19.08 3.28
C TYR A 30 8.12 18.31 4.50
N ILE A 31 8.66 18.60 5.67
CA ILE A 31 8.37 17.90 6.93
C ILE A 31 7.83 18.91 7.93
N SER A 32 6.62 18.67 8.44
CA SER A 32 6.05 19.40 9.56
C SER A 32 6.12 18.56 10.82
N GLU A 33 6.76 19.07 11.85
CA GLU A 33 6.88 18.46 13.17
C GLU A 33 5.87 19.08 14.12
N PHE A 34 5.04 18.23 14.75
CA PHE A 34 4.00 18.62 15.70
C PHE A 34 4.30 18.04 17.08
N ASP A 35 3.89 18.73 18.11
CA ASP A 35 3.87 18.23 19.48
C ASP A 35 2.65 17.32 19.75
N LYS A 36 2.49 16.86 21.02
CA LYS A 36 1.34 16.05 21.46
C LYS A 36 -0.01 16.76 21.36
N ASN A 37 -0.02 18.10 21.35
CA ASN A 37 -1.22 18.92 21.24
C ASN A 37 -1.54 19.28 19.78
N TYR A 38 -0.77 18.74 18.82
CA TYR A 38 -0.84 19.08 17.39
C TYR A 38 -0.48 20.53 17.08
N GLU A 39 0.33 21.19 17.93
CA GLU A 39 0.93 22.47 17.62
C GLU A 39 2.21 22.29 16.81
N ILE A 40 2.43 23.16 15.83
CA ILE A 40 3.61 23.09 14.95
C ILE A 40 4.85 23.50 15.74
N ILE A 41 5.80 22.59 15.91
CA ILE A 41 7.10 22.86 16.50
C ILE A 41 8.00 23.54 15.46
N ARG A 42 8.13 22.95 14.28
CA ARG A 42 8.93 23.46 13.17
C ARG A 42 8.53 22.83 11.84
N ASN A 43 8.86 23.53 10.76
CA ASN A 43 8.78 23.01 9.41
C ASN A 43 10.19 22.88 8.84
N ILE A 44 10.44 21.80 8.12
CA ILE A 44 11.74 21.51 7.53
C ILE A 44 11.53 21.27 6.05
N LYS A 45 12.31 21.93 5.22
CA LYS A 45 12.37 21.70 3.78
C LYS A 45 13.75 21.21 3.40
N SER A 46 13.82 20.15 2.59
CA SER A 46 15.07 19.63 2.05
C SER A 46 14.86 19.12 0.62
N ASN A 47 15.85 19.37 -0.23
CA ASN A 47 15.79 18.90 -1.61
C ASN A 47 16.08 17.41 -1.73
N LYS A 48 16.90 16.87 -0.80
CA LYS A 48 17.26 15.46 -0.75
C LYS A 48 17.35 14.97 0.68
N ILE A 49 16.77 13.81 0.93
CA ILE A 49 16.79 13.12 2.23
C ILE A 49 17.19 11.68 2.01
N ASP A 50 18.30 11.24 2.58
CA ASP A 50 18.67 9.84 2.62
C ASP A 50 17.81 9.09 3.64
N ILE A 51 17.06 8.09 3.16
CA ILE A 51 16.12 7.27 3.92
C ILE A 51 16.58 5.81 4.07
N SER A 52 17.83 5.51 3.74
CA SER A 52 18.39 4.14 3.81
C SER A 52 18.22 3.50 5.19
N LYS A 53 18.24 4.31 6.24
CA LYS A 53 18.09 3.90 7.64
C LYS A 53 16.92 4.65 8.29
N LYS A 54 16.50 4.20 9.47
CA LYS A 54 15.50 4.91 10.30
C LYS A 54 15.98 6.26 10.81
N LYS A 55 17.25 6.56 10.69
CA LYS A 55 17.84 7.86 10.97
C LYS A 55 18.12 8.54 9.63
N TRP A 56 17.22 9.43 9.25
CA TRP A 56 17.30 10.14 7.98
C TRP A 56 18.32 11.25 8.03
N VAL A 57 19.01 11.46 6.92
CA VAL A 57 19.97 12.54 6.75
C VAL A 57 19.41 13.51 5.73
N LEU A 58 19.13 14.73 6.18
CA LEU A 58 18.60 15.79 5.33
C LEU A 58 19.76 16.66 4.84
N GLU A 59 19.96 16.69 3.53
CA GLU A 59 20.96 17.58 2.91
C GLU A 59 20.42 19.00 2.85
N SER A 60 21.20 19.98 3.32
CA SER A 60 20.87 21.41 3.25
C SER A 60 19.45 21.72 3.73
N ALA A 61 19.12 21.26 4.94
CA ALA A 61 17.79 21.43 5.52
C ALA A 61 17.52 22.91 5.87
N GLU A 62 16.44 23.44 5.33
CA GLU A 62 15.88 24.74 5.72
C GLU A 62 14.86 24.53 6.83
N ILE A 63 15.16 24.99 8.02
CA ILE A 63 14.33 24.82 9.22
C ILE A 63 13.61 26.13 9.50
N TYR A 64 12.30 26.10 9.60
CA TYR A 64 11.45 27.23 9.92
C TYR A 64 10.84 27.05 11.32
N VAL A 65 11.20 27.93 12.24
CA VAL A 65 10.65 27.99 13.61
C VAL A 65 10.02 29.37 13.80
N GLY A 66 8.69 29.44 13.79
CA GLY A 66 7.98 30.71 13.75
C GLY A 66 8.40 31.55 12.52
N ASN A 67 8.95 32.72 12.75
CA ASN A 67 9.43 33.63 11.68
C ASN A 67 10.94 33.47 11.37
N ASN A 68 11.63 32.60 12.07
CA ASN A 68 13.08 32.42 11.90
C ASN A 68 13.35 31.29 10.91
N LYS A 69 14.31 31.53 10.00
CA LYS A 69 14.84 30.52 9.08
C LYS A 69 16.28 30.19 9.47
N ILE A 70 16.57 28.91 9.63
CA ILE A 70 17.90 28.36 9.91
C ILE A 70 18.23 27.37 8.80
N ILE A 71 19.45 27.36 8.31
CA ILE A 71 19.92 26.37 7.34
C ILE A 71 20.93 25.48 8.06
N GLU A 72 20.69 24.19 8.04
CA GLU A 72 21.56 23.18 8.65
C GLU A 72 21.97 22.13 7.60
N ASN A 73 23.25 21.89 7.49
CA ASN A 73 23.76 20.82 6.64
C ASN A 73 23.77 19.50 7.41
N ASN A 74 23.23 18.44 6.78
CA ASN A 74 23.18 17.09 7.36
C ASN A 74 22.37 16.99 8.67
N LEU A 75 21.18 17.60 8.68
CA LEU A 75 20.26 17.44 9.81
C LEU A 75 19.85 15.95 9.95
N LEU A 76 19.96 15.41 11.16
CA LEU A 76 19.57 14.05 11.47
C LEU A 76 18.14 14.03 12.03
N LEU A 77 17.27 13.29 11.37
CA LEU A 77 15.86 13.12 11.79
C LEU A 77 15.61 11.65 12.12
N GLN A 78 15.20 11.37 13.35
CA GLN A 78 14.81 10.02 13.78
C GLN A 78 13.39 9.72 13.29
N THR A 79 13.19 8.61 12.56
CA THR A 79 11.90 8.16 12.06
C THR A 79 11.71 6.67 12.30
N ASN A 80 10.46 6.20 12.20
CA ASN A 80 10.15 4.77 12.22
C ASN A 80 10.31 4.12 10.84
N TYR A 81 10.53 4.90 9.79
CA TYR A 81 10.60 4.49 8.41
C TYR A 81 12.04 4.36 7.91
N ASN A 82 12.28 3.35 7.09
CA ASN A 82 13.45 3.21 6.24
C ASN A 82 12.99 3.03 4.79
N TYR A 83 13.93 2.97 3.86
CA TYR A 83 13.64 2.79 2.43
C TYR A 83 12.74 1.58 2.15
N GLU A 84 13.01 0.42 2.74
CA GLU A 84 12.24 -0.80 2.51
C GLU A 84 10.79 -0.65 2.93
N ILE A 85 10.53 -0.05 4.11
CA ILE A 85 9.16 0.20 4.59
C ILE A 85 8.44 1.17 3.64
N ILE A 86 9.09 2.27 3.23
CA ILE A 86 8.51 3.24 2.30
C ILE A 86 8.24 2.58 0.95
N GLN A 87 9.18 1.84 0.40
CA GLN A 87 9.01 1.13 -0.86
C GLN A 87 7.81 0.17 -0.81
N ASN A 88 7.66 -0.59 0.28
CA ASN A 88 6.54 -1.50 0.47
C ASN A 88 5.20 -0.76 0.63
N LEU A 89 5.17 0.41 1.29
CA LEU A 89 3.98 1.23 1.42
C LEU A 89 3.46 1.75 0.07
N PHE A 90 4.35 2.01 -0.88
CA PHE A 90 4.02 2.57 -2.21
C PHE A 90 4.17 1.59 -3.35
N SER A 91 4.55 0.34 -3.07
CA SER A 91 4.53 -0.74 -4.06
C SER A 91 3.09 -1.05 -4.47
N ASN A 92 2.92 -1.52 -5.70
CA ASN A 92 1.62 -2.00 -6.15
C ASN A 92 1.24 -3.25 -5.34
N MET A 93 0.26 -3.14 -4.45
CA MET A 93 -0.19 -4.25 -3.58
C MET A 93 -0.62 -5.49 -4.38
N SER A 94 -1.06 -5.31 -5.62
CA SER A 94 -1.46 -6.44 -6.47
C SER A 94 -0.29 -7.29 -6.96
N SER A 95 0.94 -6.79 -6.87
CA SER A 95 2.16 -7.53 -7.22
C SER A 95 2.84 -8.23 -6.03
N LEU A 96 2.35 -7.96 -4.81
CA LEU A 96 2.90 -8.55 -3.59
C LEU A 96 2.39 -9.98 -3.37
N SER A 97 3.28 -10.85 -2.88
CA SER A 97 2.92 -12.18 -2.41
C SER A 97 2.10 -12.13 -1.11
N VAL A 98 1.45 -13.23 -0.75
CA VAL A 98 0.69 -13.33 0.51
C VAL A 98 1.56 -13.01 1.73
N PHE A 99 2.82 -13.49 1.74
CA PHE A 99 3.75 -13.26 2.85
C PHE A 99 4.14 -11.79 2.97
N GLU A 100 4.45 -11.12 1.87
CA GLU A 100 4.76 -9.68 1.81
C GLU A 100 3.56 -8.84 2.23
N LEU A 101 2.33 -9.23 1.86
CA LEU A 101 1.10 -8.55 2.30
C LEU A 101 0.86 -8.71 3.80
N ILE A 102 1.18 -9.87 4.40
CA ILE A 102 1.08 -10.06 5.85
C ILE A 102 2.10 -9.18 6.58
N GLU A 103 3.32 -9.08 6.06
CA GLU A 103 4.35 -8.19 6.60
C GLU A 103 3.94 -6.73 6.47
N LEU A 104 3.44 -6.32 5.30
CA LEU A 104 2.90 -4.99 5.05
C LEU A 104 1.76 -4.65 6.01
N ARG A 105 0.83 -5.59 6.23
CA ARG A 105 -0.26 -5.46 7.21
C ARG A 105 0.26 -5.18 8.62
N ASN A 106 1.29 -5.91 9.05
CA ASN A 106 1.90 -5.71 10.37
C ASN A 106 2.58 -4.33 10.48
N ASN A 107 3.25 -3.88 9.42
CA ASN A 107 3.85 -2.56 9.35
C ASN A 107 2.78 -1.46 9.40
N TYR A 108 1.68 -1.59 8.63
CA TYR A 108 0.53 -0.68 8.66
C TYR A 108 -0.08 -0.58 10.06
N LYS A 109 -0.28 -1.73 10.73
CA LYS A 109 -0.82 -1.77 12.10
C LYS A 109 0.08 -1.04 13.09
N ARG A 110 1.40 -1.24 13.01
CA ARG A 110 2.39 -0.55 13.89
C ARG A 110 2.41 0.96 13.67
N LEU A 111 2.15 1.39 12.43
CA LEU A 111 2.19 2.80 12.03
C LEU A 111 0.83 3.49 12.11
N ASN A 112 -0.19 2.78 12.62
CA ASN A 112 -1.57 3.25 12.72
C ASN A 112 -2.18 3.69 11.37
N TYR A 113 -1.78 3.02 10.28
CA TYR A 113 -2.38 3.18 8.96
C TYR A 113 -3.66 2.37 8.80
N SER A 114 -4.51 2.77 7.84
CA SER A 114 -5.68 1.99 7.47
C SER A 114 -5.28 0.63 6.91
N LEU A 115 -5.81 -0.43 7.49
CA LEU A 115 -5.57 -1.81 7.05
C LEU A 115 -6.50 -2.26 5.92
N THR A 116 -7.52 -1.45 5.60
CA THR A 116 -8.63 -1.84 4.71
C THR A 116 -8.15 -2.34 3.36
N GLU A 117 -7.23 -1.64 2.72
CA GLU A 117 -6.74 -2.00 1.38
C GLU A 117 -5.92 -3.30 1.39
N VAL A 118 -5.06 -3.46 2.41
CA VAL A 118 -4.23 -4.66 2.57
C VAL A 118 -5.10 -5.87 2.90
N ASP A 119 -6.08 -5.71 3.79
CA ASP A 119 -7.01 -6.77 4.17
C ASP A 119 -7.89 -7.20 2.99
N LEU A 120 -8.37 -6.26 2.18
CA LEU A 120 -9.11 -6.56 0.96
C LEU A 120 -8.25 -7.36 -0.04
N GLN A 121 -6.99 -6.99 -0.23
CA GLN A 121 -6.10 -7.71 -1.12
C GLN A 121 -5.79 -9.12 -0.62
N LEU A 122 -5.58 -9.30 0.71
CA LEU A 122 -5.41 -10.61 1.33
C LEU A 122 -6.64 -11.50 1.15
N ILE A 123 -7.85 -10.96 1.41
CA ILE A 123 -9.11 -11.69 1.21
C ILE A 123 -9.25 -12.11 -0.25
N LYS A 124 -8.96 -11.21 -1.20
CA LYS A 124 -9.00 -11.50 -2.63
C LYS A 124 -8.10 -12.67 -3.01
N LEU A 125 -6.84 -12.66 -2.52
CA LEU A 125 -5.88 -13.73 -2.80
C LEU A 125 -6.28 -15.08 -2.19
N ILE A 126 -6.86 -15.10 -0.99
CA ILE A 126 -7.31 -16.32 -0.31
C ILE A 126 -8.60 -16.85 -0.97
N THR A 127 -9.49 -15.96 -1.37
CA THR A 127 -10.78 -16.34 -1.96
C THR A 127 -10.60 -16.88 -3.37
N PHE A 128 -9.60 -16.43 -4.12
CA PHE A 128 -9.38 -16.84 -5.50
C PHE A 128 -9.24 -18.36 -5.69
N PRO A 129 -8.39 -19.10 -4.95
CA PRO A 129 -8.31 -20.56 -5.09
C PRO A 129 -9.60 -21.29 -4.69
N ILE A 130 -10.32 -20.79 -3.68
CA ILE A 130 -11.63 -21.35 -3.26
C ILE A 130 -12.63 -21.19 -4.39
N PHE A 131 -12.69 -20.00 -4.98
CA PHE A 131 -13.55 -19.71 -6.13
C PHE A 131 -13.22 -20.63 -7.31
N PHE A 132 -11.94 -20.86 -7.59
CA PHE A 132 -11.51 -21.75 -8.67
C PHE A 132 -11.98 -23.20 -8.45
N ILE A 133 -11.86 -23.73 -7.24
CA ILE A 133 -12.34 -25.07 -6.87
C ILE A 133 -13.87 -25.16 -7.07
N LEU A 134 -14.63 -24.17 -6.60
CA LEU A 134 -16.08 -24.12 -6.76
C LEU A 134 -16.49 -24.10 -8.25
N MET A 135 -15.75 -23.36 -9.08
CA MET A 135 -16.00 -23.31 -10.52
C MET A 135 -15.76 -24.67 -11.21
N VAL A 136 -14.73 -25.39 -10.80
CA VAL A 136 -14.46 -26.74 -11.33
C VAL A 136 -15.57 -27.71 -10.93
N ILE A 137 -16.02 -27.70 -9.67
CA ILE A 137 -17.14 -28.52 -9.20
C ILE A 137 -18.43 -28.19 -9.96
N PHE A 138 -18.73 -26.90 -10.09
CA PHE A 138 -19.93 -26.41 -10.80
C PHE A 138 -19.93 -26.83 -12.27
N SER A 139 -18.79 -26.70 -12.94
CA SER A 139 -18.60 -27.19 -14.32
C SER A 139 -18.85 -28.69 -14.44
N GLY A 140 -18.34 -29.48 -13.49
CA GLY A 140 -18.57 -30.93 -13.41
C GLY A 140 -20.06 -31.26 -13.25
N ILE A 141 -20.77 -30.59 -12.36
CA ILE A 141 -22.22 -30.79 -12.14
C ILE A 141 -23.01 -30.49 -13.41
N ILE A 142 -22.73 -29.37 -14.09
CA ILE A 142 -23.39 -29.03 -15.37
C ILE A 142 -23.14 -30.11 -16.39
N MET A 143 -21.89 -30.59 -16.51
CA MET A 143 -21.53 -31.61 -17.51
C MET A 143 -22.19 -32.98 -17.23
N MET A 144 -22.34 -33.35 -15.96
CA MET A 144 -22.98 -34.61 -15.56
C MET A 144 -24.52 -34.54 -15.65
N ASN A 145 -25.13 -33.42 -15.27
CA ASN A 145 -26.59 -33.25 -15.21
C ASN A 145 -27.22 -33.06 -16.60
N THR A 146 -26.43 -32.75 -17.61
CA THR A 146 -26.92 -32.54 -18.99
C THR A 146 -26.98 -33.86 -19.81
N LYS A 147 -27.11 -35.03 -19.15
CA LYS A 147 -27.26 -36.34 -19.86
C LYS A 147 -28.39 -36.39 -20.88
N ASN A 148 -29.47 -35.63 -20.63
CA ASN A 148 -30.65 -35.56 -21.52
C ASN A 148 -30.49 -34.56 -22.67
N LEU A 149 -29.45 -33.73 -22.69
CA LEU A 149 -29.17 -32.86 -23.82
C LEU A 149 -28.41 -33.62 -24.91
N ARG A 150 -29.09 -33.88 -26.01
CA ARG A 150 -28.63 -34.75 -27.13
C ARG A 150 -27.48 -34.12 -27.95
N SER A 151 -27.23 -32.80 -27.80
CA SER A 151 -26.22 -32.06 -28.56
C SER A 151 -25.02 -31.68 -27.71
N LYS A 152 -23.82 -32.08 -28.08
CA LYS A 152 -22.56 -31.65 -27.47
C LYS A 152 -22.39 -30.11 -27.51
N ASN A 153 -22.82 -29.47 -28.61
CA ASN A 153 -22.71 -28.04 -28.81
C ASN A 153 -23.56 -27.26 -27.80
N LEU A 154 -24.73 -27.78 -27.43
CA LEU A 154 -25.63 -27.12 -26.48
C LEU A 154 -25.00 -27.10 -25.05
N LYS A 155 -24.28 -28.17 -24.65
CA LYS A 155 -23.56 -28.23 -23.38
C LYS A 155 -22.43 -27.20 -23.30
N ILE A 156 -21.66 -27.06 -24.39
CA ILE A 156 -20.57 -26.09 -24.48
C ILE A 156 -21.12 -24.67 -24.41
N THR A 157 -22.22 -24.39 -25.13
CA THR A 157 -22.88 -23.07 -25.15
C THR A 157 -23.39 -22.67 -23.75
N ILE A 158 -24.04 -23.60 -23.03
CA ILE A 158 -24.50 -23.37 -21.66
C ILE A 158 -23.32 -23.09 -20.73
N GLY A 159 -22.26 -23.89 -20.80
CA GLY A 159 -21.05 -23.69 -19.98
C GLY A 159 -20.39 -22.32 -20.25
N LEU A 160 -20.28 -21.92 -21.51
CA LEU A 160 -19.78 -20.61 -21.94
C LEU A 160 -20.63 -19.46 -21.39
N PHE A 161 -21.97 -19.59 -21.51
CA PHE A 161 -22.90 -18.56 -21.00
C PHE A 161 -22.77 -18.35 -19.50
N PHE A 162 -22.73 -19.42 -18.71
CA PHE A 162 -22.51 -19.31 -17.27
C PHE A 162 -21.12 -18.74 -16.92
N SER A 163 -20.06 -19.14 -17.65
CA SER A 163 -18.72 -18.60 -17.46
C SER A 163 -18.67 -17.07 -17.66
N VAL A 164 -19.34 -16.58 -18.69
CA VAL A 164 -19.42 -15.15 -18.96
C VAL A 164 -20.17 -14.40 -17.84
N ILE A 165 -21.31 -14.95 -17.39
CA ILE A 165 -22.07 -14.34 -16.27
C ILE A 165 -21.22 -14.25 -15.01
N ILE A 166 -20.54 -15.34 -14.65
CA ILE A 166 -19.71 -15.39 -13.44
C ILE A 166 -18.52 -14.43 -13.56
N TYR A 167 -17.89 -14.34 -14.75
CA TYR A 167 -16.84 -13.37 -15.02
C TYR A 167 -17.32 -11.92 -14.78
N TYR A 168 -18.50 -11.57 -15.31
CA TYR A 168 -19.06 -10.23 -15.11
C TYR A 168 -19.38 -9.95 -13.64
N ILE A 169 -19.98 -10.91 -12.92
CA ILE A 169 -20.26 -10.76 -11.48
C ILE A 169 -18.96 -10.53 -10.71
N ASN A 170 -17.92 -11.30 -10.99
CA ASN A 170 -16.62 -11.17 -10.27
C ASN A 170 -15.88 -9.87 -10.61
N ASN A 171 -16.17 -9.24 -11.76
CA ASN A 171 -15.51 -8.02 -12.18
C ASN A 171 -16.26 -6.74 -11.76
N PHE A 172 -17.55 -6.86 -11.41
CA PHE A 172 -18.39 -5.74 -10.97
C PHE A 172 -18.49 -5.60 -9.43
N PHE A 173 -18.16 -6.65 -8.68
CA PHE A 173 -18.08 -6.67 -7.22
C PHE A 173 -16.65 -6.81 -6.76
#